data_82be13a53c4707b0494514e89ef5bbe8
#
_entry.id   82be13a53c4707b0494514e89ef5bbe8
#
_cell.length_a   1.000
_cell.length_b   1.000
_cell.length_c   1.000
_cell.angle_alpha   90.00
_cell.angle_beta   90.00
_cell.angle_gamma   90.00
#
_symmetry.space_group_name_H-M   'P 1'
#
loop_
_entity.id
_entity.type
_entity.pdbx_description
1 polymer ?
#
loop_
_entity_poly.entity_id
_entity_poly.type
_entity_poly.pdbx_seq_one_letter_code
_entity_poly.pdbx_strand_id
1 'polypeptide(L)'
;MFACVALGFAGPTHADQVIEGVYNYTPQDGDSGSWEIWPSCVPVVGDLREPLNLPVACRLHMSPSTGLTGGDAILTGGLWQFSTPKKEGMRCPDGSWAPTVETFKFDDLTLTGTRNIAHNDVCGLQPGIISIPFTISYKGPLPNPVEQYPLYCEPGGLRRCF
;
A
#
# COMPACT_ATOMS: atom_id res chain seq x y z
N MET A 1 -53.86 -7.39 4.10
CA MET A 1 -52.57 -7.48 3.37
C MET A 1 -51.73 -6.28 3.75
N PHE A 2 -50.70 -6.45 4.62
CA PHE A 2 -49.78 -5.41 4.97
C PHE A 2 -48.49 -5.62 4.17
N ALA A 3 -48.16 -4.65 3.31
CA ALA A 3 -46.90 -4.64 2.58
C ALA A 3 -45.81 -4.05 3.48
N CYS A 4 -44.85 -4.88 3.91
CA CYS A 4 -43.63 -4.41 4.55
C CYS A 4 -42.70 -3.82 3.49
N VAL A 5 -42.51 -2.50 3.51
CA VAL A 5 -41.47 -1.83 2.74
C VAL A 5 -40.16 -1.95 3.56
N ALA A 6 -39.24 -2.79 3.10
CA ALA A 6 -37.89 -2.86 3.62
C ALA A 6 -37.12 -1.65 3.10
N LEU A 7 -36.89 -0.65 3.95
CA LEU A 7 -35.95 0.43 3.71
C LEU A 7 -34.54 -0.15 3.88
N GLY A 8 -33.91 -0.50 2.76
CA GLY A 8 -32.48 -0.84 2.74
C GLY A 8 -31.68 0.43 3.04
N PHE A 9 -31.03 0.47 4.20
CA PHE A 9 -29.98 1.46 4.47
C PHE A 9 -28.77 1.06 3.64
N ALA A 10 -28.54 1.76 2.53
CA ALA A 10 -27.25 1.76 1.88
C ALA A 10 -26.28 2.38 2.87
N GLY A 11 -25.38 1.58 3.44
CA GLY A 11 -24.25 2.09 4.23
C GLY A 11 -23.36 2.97 3.36
N PRO A 12 -22.58 3.90 3.97
CA PRO A 12 -21.66 4.74 3.23
C PRO A 12 -20.76 3.84 2.38
N THR A 13 -20.73 4.09 1.08
CA THR A 13 -19.81 3.44 0.17
C THR A 13 -18.40 3.93 0.53
N HIS A 14 -17.51 3.02 0.92
CA HIS A 14 -16.12 3.30 1.28
C HIS A 14 -15.24 3.78 0.10
N ALA A 15 -15.84 4.34 -0.96
CA ALA A 15 -15.14 4.77 -2.16
C ALA A 15 -14.24 6.01 -1.96
N ASP A 16 -14.35 6.73 -0.84
CA ASP A 16 -13.71 8.02 -0.64
C ASP A 16 -12.61 8.03 0.45
N GLN A 17 -12.37 6.93 1.13
CA GLN A 17 -11.40 6.90 2.23
C GLN A 17 -10.21 6.00 1.89
N VAL A 18 -9.04 6.63 1.74
CA VAL A 18 -7.78 5.93 1.53
C VAL A 18 -7.40 5.19 2.82
N ILE A 19 -6.89 3.97 2.68
CA ILE A 19 -6.49 3.10 3.80
C ILE A 19 -5.46 3.80 4.71
N GLU A 20 -5.73 3.77 6.02
CA GLU A 20 -4.86 4.33 7.07
C GLU A 20 -4.91 3.45 8.33
N GLY A 21 -3.78 3.27 9.01
CA GLY A 21 -3.69 2.51 10.26
C GLY A 21 -2.51 1.56 10.31
N VAL A 22 -2.50 0.73 11.34
CA VAL A 22 -1.57 -0.38 11.49
C VAL A 22 -2.24 -1.64 10.95
N TYR A 23 -1.55 -2.35 10.08
CA TYR A 23 -2.03 -3.57 9.43
C TYR A 23 -1.06 -4.72 9.65
N ASN A 24 -1.58 -5.88 10.02
CA ASN A 24 -0.79 -7.12 9.99
C ASN A 24 -0.60 -7.55 8.54
N TYR A 25 0.60 -7.97 8.22
CA TYR A 25 0.99 -8.57 6.94
C TYR A 25 1.16 -10.08 7.16
N THR A 26 0.46 -10.87 6.38
CA THR A 26 0.48 -12.34 6.48
C THR A 26 0.69 -12.95 5.08
N PRO A 27 1.94 -13.27 4.71
CA PRO A 27 2.24 -13.95 3.46
C PRO A 27 2.06 -15.47 3.59
N GLN A 28 1.98 -16.15 2.46
CA GLN A 28 1.89 -17.61 2.43
C GLN A 28 3.21 -18.32 2.77
N ASP A 29 4.34 -17.65 2.67
CA ASP A 29 5.67 -18.19 3.00
C ASP A 29 6.05 -18.10 4.47
N GLY A 30 5.23 -17.44 5.31
CA GLY A 30 5.34 -17.46 6.76
C GLY A 30 6.07 -16.27 7.41
N ASP A 31 6.68 -15.38 6.66
CA ASP A 31 7.39 -14.21 7.19
C ASP A 31 6.43 -13.05 7.52
N SER A 32 5.66 -13.21 8.57
CA SER A 32 4.66 -12.22 9.02
C SER A 32 5.30 -10.97 9.60
N GLY A 33 4.58 -9.86 9.50
CA GLY A 33 5.00 -8.57 10.04
C GLY A 33 3.84 -7.61 10.19
N SER A 34 4.13 -6.32 10.25
CA SER A 34 3.11 -5.27 10.20
C SER A 34 3.62 -4.04 9.45
N TRP A 35 2.69 -3.33 8.85
CA TRP A 35 2.90 -2.01 8.29
C TRP A 35 2.10 -0.97 9.05
N GLU A 36 2.71 0.17 9.32
CA GLU A 36 2.02 1.41 9.54
C GLU A 36 1.78 2.05 8.17
N ILE A 37 0.51 2.25 7.82
CA ILE A 37 0.09 2.75 6.51
C ILE A 37 -0.58 4.09 6.69
N TRP A 38 -0.15 5.10 5.92
CA TRP A 38 -0.83 6.40 5.90
C TRP A 38 -0.73 7.06 4.54
N PRO A 39 -1.78 7.79 4.13
CA PRO A 39 -1.78 8.50 2.86
C PRO A 39 -1.12 9.87 2.97
N SER A 40 -0.42 10.27 1.91
CA SER A 40 -0.11 11.65 1.57
C SER A 40 -0.79 11.99 0.25
N CYS A 41 -1.74 12.92 0.27
CA CYS A 41 -2.55 13.24 -0.88
C CYS A 41 -2.32 14.68 -1.36
N VAL A 42 -2.63 14.91 -2.64
CA VAL A 42 -2.76 16.25 -3.23
C VAL A 42 -4.23 16.43 -3.55
N PRO A 43 -4.87 17.55 -3.13
CA PRO A 43 -6.24 17.81 -3.52
C PRO A 43 -6.34 17.87 -5.05
N VAL A 44 -7.26 17.10 -5.60
CA VAL A 44 -7.51 17.13 -7.04
C VAL A 44 -8.30 18.37 -7.37
N VAL A 45 -7.87 19.11 -8.39
CA VAL A 45 -8.51 20.34 -8.82
C VAL A 45 -9.84 20.01 -9.48
N GLY A 46 -10.90 20.11 -8.70
CA GLY A 46 -12.28 20.20 -9.15
C GLY A 46 -12.86 21.51 -8.66
N ASP A 47 -14.13 21.58 -8.40
CA ASP A 47 -14.71 22.71 -7.67
C ASP A 47 -14.05 22.78 -6.28
N LEU A 48 -13.31 23.87 -6.02
CA LEU A 48 -12.58 24.11 -4.77
C LEU A 48 -13.47 24.12 -3.51
N ARG A 49 -14.76 23.91 -3.66
CA ARG A 49 -15.75 23.86 -2.58
C ARG A 49 -15.92 22.48 -1.98
N GLU A 50 -15.52 21.42 -2.69
CA GLU A 50 -15.50 20.05 -2.19
C GLU A 50 -14.15 19.42 -2.48
N PRO A 51 -13.34 19.10 -1.46
CA PRO A 51 -12.11 18.35 -1.64
C PRO A 51 -12.45 16.95 -2.10
N LEU A 52 -12.35 16.68 -3.41
CA LEU A 52 -12.44 15.35 -3.96
C LEU A 52 -11.13 14.61 -3.69
N ASN A 53 -11.17 13.69 -2.74
CA ASN A 53 -10.07 12.78 -2.45
C ASN A 53 -10.09 11.65 -3.47
N LEU A 54 -9.35 11.80 -4.56
CA LEU A 54 -9.15 10.68 -5.48
C LEU A 54 -7.92 9.88 -5.05
N PRO A 55 -8.04 8.57 -4.81
CA PRO A 55 -6.91 7.71 -4.39
C PRO A 55 -5.69 7.80 -5.32
N VAL A 56 -5.91 8.08 -6.62
CA VAL A 56 -4.83 8.29 -7.60
C VAL A 56 -3.97 9.53 -7.32
N ALA A 57 -4.47 10.48 -6.55
CA ALA A 57 -3.74 11.66 -6.11
C ALA A 57 -3.04 11.46 -4.76
N CYS A 58 -3.09 10.26 -4.21
CA CYS A 58 -2.46 9.88 -2.96
C CYS A 58 -1.25 8.99 -3.20
N ARG A 59 -0.35 9.02 -2.23
CA ARG A 59 0.73 8.07 -2.05
C ARG A 59 0.55 7.43 -0.70
N LEU A 60 0.61 6.11 -0.61
CA LEU A 60 0.60 5.40 0.66
C LEU A 60 2.03 5.19 1.14
N HIS A 61 2.34 5.72 2.30
CA HIS A 61 3.58 5.40 2.99
C HIS A 61 3.39 4.08 3.75
N MET A 62 4.30 3.14 3.51
CA MET A 62 4.30 1.81 4.10
C MET A 62 5.52 1.69 5.01
N SER A 63 5.37 2.00 6.30
CA SER A 63 6.44 1.86 7.29
C SER A 63 6.41 0.46 7.90
N PRO A 64 7.44 -0.35 7.68
CA PRO A 64 7.43 -1.75 8.09
C PRO A 64 7.89 -1.95 9.52
N SER A 65 7.41 -3.01 10.15
CA SER A 65 8.07 -3.62 11.29
C SER A 65 9.39 -4.28 10.88
N THR A 66 10.22 -4.63 11.85
CA THR A 66 11.53 -5.26 11.62
C THR A 66 11.43 -6.48 10.69
N GLY A 67 12.27 -6.52 9.68
CA GLY A 67 12.36 -7.65 8.72
C GLY A 67 11.42 -7.56 7.52
N LEU A 68 10.39 -6.72 7.55
CA LEU A 68 9.50 -6.50 6.42
C LEU A 68 10.00 -5.34 5.55
N THR A 69 9.65 -5.35 4.27
CA THR A 69 9.98 -4.27 3.32
C THR A 69 8.91 -3.18 3.34
N GLY A 70 9.34 -1.95 3.36
CA GLY A 70 8.48 -0.78 3.22
C GLY A 70 8.75 0.00 1.93
N GLY A 71 7.93 1.02 1.70
CA GLY A 71 8.04 1.88 0.53
C GLY A 71 6.85 2.83 0.40
N ASP A 72 6.82 3.53 -0.71
CA ASP A 72 5.74 4.46 -1.06
C ASP A 72 4.90 3.85 -2.19
N ALA A 73 3.69 3.43 -1.87
CA ALA A 73 2.79 2.85 -2.85
C ALA A 73 2.00 3.90 -3.61
N ILE A 74 1.82 3.67 -4.90
CA ILE A 74 0.96 4.44 -5.80
C ILE A 74 -0.16 3.56 -6.33
N LEU A 75 -1.32 4.14 -6.58
CA LEU A 75 -2.43 3.43 -7.19
C LEU A 75 -2.26 3.35 -8.70
N THR A 76 -2.13 2.14 -9.22
CA THR A 76 -1.96 1.87 -10.64
C THR A 76 -2.79 0.66 -11.05
N GLY A 77 -3.69 0.85 -12.01
CA GLY A 77 -4.56 -0.23 -12.49
C GLY A 77 -5.47 -0.81 -11.40
N GLY A 78 -5.89 0.02 -10.43
CA GLY A 78 -6.75 -0.39 -9.33
C GLY A 78 -6.02 -1.09 -8.15
N LEU A 79 -4.71 -1.20 -8.21
CA LEU A 79 -3.91 -1.79 -7.14
C LEU A 79 -2.88 -0.79 -6.60
N TRP A 80 -2.70 -0.77 -5.30
CA TRP A 80 -1.58 -0.09 -4.67
C TRP A 80 -0.31 -0.88 -4.89
N GLN A 81 0.74 -0.21 -5.38
CA GLN A 81 2.01 -0.90 -5.66
C GLN A 81 3.21 -0.06 -5.31
N PHE A 82 4.24 -0.72 -4.80
CA PHE A 82 5.58 -0.17 -4.62
C PHE A 82 6.65 -1.23 -4.91
N SER A 83 7.86 -0.77 -5.23
CA SER A 83 9.00 -1.65 -5.46
C SER A 83 10.22 -1.15 -4.70
N THR A 84 10.95 -2.07 -4.12
CA THR A 84 12.16 -1.77 -3.34
C THR A 84 13.30 -2.72 -3.73
N PRO A 85 14.46 -2.19 -4.15
CA PRO A 85 15.63 -3.01 -4.38
C PRO A 85 16.22 -3.50 -3.05
N LYS A 86 16.61 -4.77 -3.00
CA LYS A 86 17.28 -5.43 -1.87
C LYS A 86 18.66 -5.88 -2.30
N LYS A 87 19.71 -5.41 -1.62
CA LYS A 87 21.07 -5.87 -1.89
C LYS A 87 21.27 -7.33 -1.50
N GLU A 88 20.68 -7.72 -0.39
CA GLU A 88 20.70 -9.06 0.20
C GLU A 88 19.27 -9.63 0.20
N GLY A 89 18.69 -9.78 -0.99
CA GLY A 89 17.28 -10.16 -1.14
C GLY A 89 17.04 -11.66 -1.24
N MET A 90 18.05 -12.42 -1.65
CA MET A 90 17.96 -13.87 -1.78
C MET A 90 19.25 -14.52 -1.31
N ARG A 91 19.13 -15.60 -0.52
CA ARG A 91 20.27 -16.40 -0.11
C ARG A 91 20.57 -17.49 -1.14
N CYS A 92 21.80 -17.53 -1.61
CA CYS A 92 22.25 -18.54 -2.55
C CYS A 92 22.59 -19.87 -1.85
N PRO A 93 22.63 -21.01 -2.58
CA PRO A 93 22.99 -22.30 -2.02
C PRO A 93 24.40 -22.38 -1.42
N ASP A 94 25.33 -21.54 -1.90
CA ASP A 94 26.69 -21.41 -1.35
C ASP A 94 26.78 -20.54 -0.09
N GLY A 95 25.64 -19.99 0.36
CA GLY A 95 25.54 -19.14 1.52
C GLY A 95 25.76 -17.64 1.25
N SER A 96 26.14 -17.24 0.04
CA SER A 96 26.22 -15.84 -0.37
C SER A 96 24.83 -15.21 -0.52
N TRP A 97 24.80 -13.88 -0.63
CA TRP A 97 23.57 -13.13 -0.87
C TRP A 97 23.54 -12.55 -2.28
N ALA A 98 22.38 -12.57 -2.90
CA ALA A 98 22.14 -11.98 -4.20
C ALA A 98 21.12 -10.84 -4.14
N PRO A 99 21.28 -9.81 -5.00
CA PRO A 99 20.35 -8.71 -5.07
C PRO A 99 19.03 -9.13 -5.74
N THR A 100 17.93 -8.57 -5.25
CA THR A 100 16.60 -8.75 -5.82
C THR A 100 15.86 -7.42 -5.88
N VAL A 101 14.73 -7.41 -6.58
CA VAL A 101 13.75 -6.32 -6.49
C VAL A 101 12.45 -6.92 -5.97
N GLU A 102 11.97 -6.41 -4.85
CA GLU A 102 10.67 -6.78 -4.31
C GLU A 102 9.61 -5.79 -4.79
N THR A 103 8.53 -6.31 -5.36
CA THR A 103 7.37 -5.52 -5.78
C THR A 103 6.13 -6.03 -5.05
N PHE A 104 5.51 -5.15 -4.29
CA PHE A 104 4.25 -5.42 -3.61
C PHE A 104 3.12 -4.79 -4.39
N LYS A 105 2.04 -5.55 -4.58
CA LYS A 105 0.78 -5.09 -5.19
C LYS A 105 -0.36 -5.60 -4.34
N PHE A 106 -1.29 -4.73 -3.97
CA PHE A 106 -2.45 -5.12 -3.16
C PHE A 106 -3.67 -4.25 -3.45
N ASP A 107 -4.82 -4.82 -3.17
CA ASP A 107 -6.13 -4.18 -3.24
C ASP A 107 -6.54 -3.81 -1.81
N ASP A 108 -6.88 -2.54 -1.58
CA ASP A 108 -7.27 -2.01 -0.28
C ASP A 108 -8.72 -2.33 0.12
N LEU A 109 -9.53 -2.81 -0.82
CA LEU A 109 -10.89 -3.27 -0.55
C LEU A 109 -10.92 -4.74 -0.11
N THR A 110 -10.20 -5.60 -0.84
CA THR A 110 -10.12 -7.03 -0.53
C THR A 110 -9.05 -7.37 0.50
N LEU A 111 -8.12 -6.44 0.76
CA LEU A 111 -6.98 -6.58 1.67
C LEU A 111 -6.08 -7.77 1.29
N THR A 112 -6.00 -8.07 0.01
CA THR A 112 -5.20 -9.15 -0.56
C THR A 112 -4.18 -8.61 -1.54
N GLY A 113 -3.04 -9.29 -1.68
CA GLY A 113 -1.98 -8.84 -2.56
C GLY A 113 -1.00 -9.93 -2.95
N THR A 114 0.01 -9.50 -3.70
CA THR A 114 1.12 -10.35 -4.15
C THR A 114 2.45 -9.63 -3.97
N ARG A 115 3.40 -10.31 -3.34
CA ARG A 115 4.81 -9.93 -3.28
C ARG A 115 5.55 -10.67 -4.37
N ASN A 116 6.15 -9.94 -5.30
CA ASN A 116 6.97 -10.48 -6.38
C ASN A 116 8.45 -10.19 -6.08
N ILE A 117 9.26 -11.22 -6.05
CA ILE A 117 10.70 -11.14 -5.85
C ILE A 117 11.36 -11.44 -7.19
N ALA A 118 11.86 -10.42 -7.87
CA ALA A 118 12.55 -10.55 -9.14
C ALA A 118 14.05 -10.64 -8.91
N HIS A 119 14.72 -11.57 -9.59
CA HIS A 119 16.16 -11.73 -9.59
C HIS A 119 16.70 -11.92 -11.02
N ASN A 120 17.93 -11.46 -11.25
CA ASN A 120 18.66 -11.68 -12.46
C ASN A 120 19.30 -13.10 -12.46
N ASP A 121 20.23 -13.34 -13.38
CA ASP A 121 21.06 -14.53 -13.37
C ASP A 121 22.02 -14.48 -12.17
N VAL A 122 21.60 -15.09 -11.07
CA VAL A 122 22.32 -15.09 -9.78
C VAL A 122 22.17 -16.46 -9.11
N CYS A 123 23.07 -16.82 -8.23
CA CYS A 123 23.04 -18.11 -7.50
C CYS A 123 23.02 -19.36 -8.41
N GLY A 124 23.46 -19.24 -9.68
CA GLY A 124 23.30 -20.30 -10.67
C GLY A 124 21.89 -20.54 -11.17
N LEU A 125 20.97 -19.60 -10.86
CA LEU A 125 19.59 -19.62 -11.32
C LEU A 125 19.42 -18.71 -12.54
N GLN A 126 18.56 -19.12 -13.47
CA GLN A 126 18.11 -18.26 -14.56
C GLN A 126 17.29 -17.08 -13.99
N PRO A 127 17.29 -15.91 -14.67
CA PRO A 127 16.43 -14.79 -14.28
C PRO A 127 14.97 -15.23 -14.07
N GLY A 128 14.36 -14.76 -13.00
CA GLY A 128 13.01 -15.20 -12.65
C GLY A 128 12.29 -14.27 -11.67
N ILE A 129 11.03 -14.61 -11.45
CA ILE A 129 10.16 -13.93 -10.47
C ILE A 129 9.52 -14.99 -9.60
N ILE A 130 9.67 -14.83 -8.28
CA ILE A 130 8.97 -15.63 -7.28
C ILE A 130 7.77 -14.81 -6.81
N SER A 131 6.56 -15.36 -6.91
CA SER A 131 5.32 -14.68 -6.52
C SER A 131 4.75 -15.32 -5.25
N ILE A 132 4.54 -14.50 -4.22
CA ILE A 132 4.06 -14.92 -2.91
C ILE A 132 2.77 -14.15 -2.61
N PRO A 133 1.61 -14.80 -2.56
CA PRO A 133 0.38 -14.17 -2.12
C PRO A 133 0.46 -13.77 -0.66
N PHE A 134 -0.22 -12.66 -0.30
CA PHE A 134 -0.36 -12.22 1.08
C PHE A 134 -1.73 -11.61 1.34
N THR A 135 -2.06 -11.48 2.62
CA THR A 135 -3.21 -10.73 3.11
C THR A 135 -2.73 -9.66 4.09
N ILE A 136 -3.47 -8.58 4.18
CA ILE A 136 -3.33 -7.60 5.25
C ILE A 136 -4.62 -7.56 6.06
N SER A 137 -4.51 -7.29 7.35
CA SER A 137 -5.65 -7.15 8.25
C SER A 137 -5.45 -5.98 9.20
N TYR A 138 -6.49 -5.19 9.36
CA TYR A 138 -6.45 -4.04 10.26
C TYR A 138 -6.15 -4.48 11.70
N LYS A 139 -5.17 -3.83 12.32
CA LYS A 139 -4.73 -4.10 13.69
C LYS A 139 -5.14 -2.99 14.65
N GLY A 140 -5.13 -1.74 14.17
CA GLY A 140 -5.45 -0.59 15.01
C GLY A 140 -5.09 0.74 14.35
N PRO A 141 -5.40 1.87 15.00
CA PRO A 141 -5.02 3.18 14.51
C PRO A 141 -3.51 3.38 14.54
N LEU A 142 -3.04 4.38 13.79
CA LEU A 142 -1.64 4.80 13.86
C LEU A 142 -1.30 5.28 15.28
N PRO A 143 -0.07 5.01 15.77
CA PRO A 143 0.36 5.46 17.11
C PRO A 143 0.48 6.98 17.20
N ASN A 144 0.77 7.64 16.07
CA ASN A 144 0.81 9.09 15.96
C ASN A 144 -0.13 9.54 14.83
N PRO A 145 -0.89 10.62 15.03
CA PRO A 145 -1.72 11.18 13.98
C PRO A 145 -0.83 11.72 12.85
N VAL A 146 -1.25 11.50 11.61
CA VAL A 146 -0.59 11.99 10.41
C VAL A 146 -1.51 12.93 9.66
N GLU A 147 -0.92 13.88 8.94
CA GLU A 147 -1.67 14.79 8.09
C GLU A 147 -1.78 14.20 6.69
N GLN A 148 -3.00 14.02 6.21
CA GLN A 148 -3.27 13.46 4.89
C GLN A 148 -2.79 14.38 3.75
N TYR A 149 -2.71 15.69 3.98
CA TYR A 149 -2.29 16.69 3.00
C TYR A 149 -1.02 17.46 3.42
N PRO A 150 0.09 16.77 3.75
CA PRO A 150 1.29 17.42 4.27
C PRO A 150 1.92 18.36 3.27
N LEU A 151 1.72 18.11 1.98
CA LEU A 151 2.27 18.87 0.88
C LEU A 151 1.34 19.99 0.39
N TYR A 152 0.26 20.27 1.07
CA TYR A 152 -0.71 21.27 0.63
C TYR A 152 -0.15 22.70 0.61
N CYS A 153 0.89 22.95 1.40
CA CYS A 153 1.45 24.29 1.60
C CYS A 153 2.92 24.48 1.25
N GLU A 154 3.52 23.65 0.40
CA GLU A 154 4.90 23.87 -0.05
C GLU A 154 5.00 24.95 -1.14
N PRO A 155 5.81 26.00 -0.94
CA PRO A 155 6.08 27.00 -1.98
C PRO A 155 6.68 26.32 -3.22
N GLY A 156 6.05 26.52 -4.38
CA GLY A 156 6.50 25.91 -5.63
C GLY A 156 6.19 24.42 -5.78
N GLY A 157 5.61 23.78 -4.77
CA GLY A 157 5.12 22.41 -4.83
C GLY A 157 3.77 22.29 -5.53
N LEU A 158 3.20 21.08 -5.49
CA LEU A 158 1.87 20.80 -6.03
C LEU A 158 0.76 21.49 -5.25
N ARG A 159 1.09 22.19 -4.21
CA ARG A 159 0.19 22.90 -3.35
C ARG A 159 0.57 24.35 -3.21
N ARG A 160 -0.45 25.08 -3.10
CA ARG A 160 -0.39 26.50 -2.87
C ARG A 160 -1.19 26.78 -1.62
N CYS A 161 -0.47 27.06 -0.54
CA CYS A 161 -1.08 27.67 0.63
C CYS A 161 -0.96 29.17 0.51
N PHE A 162 -2.06 29.83 0.62
CA PHE A 162 -2.19 31.27 0.61
C PHE A 162 -2.88 31.74 1.88
#